data_1ec812cdabd35f9bff8c486d8712557e
#
_entry.id   1ec812cdabd35f9bff8c486d8712557e
#
_cell.length_a   1.000
_cell.length_b   1.000
_cell.length_c   1.000
_cell.angle_alpha   90.00
_cell.angle_beta   90.00
_cell.angle_gamma   90.00
#
_symmetry.space_group_name_H-M   'P 1'
#
loop_
_entity.id
_entity.type
_entity.pdbx_description
1 polymer ?
#
loop_
_entity_poly.entity_id
_entity_poly.type
_entity_poly.pdbx_seq_one_letter_code
_entity_poly.pdbx_strand_id
1 'polypeptide(L)'
;MKYYNKGVAAHLIAMLELLDDDHLIFSCVNGIGPIDIVTVNVKTGKVDFYDAKSDRESRHKKRPYSQIQKKLGVKQFYVNLHKRTWRLGSKLGKF
;
A
#
# COMPACT_ATOMS: atom_id res chain seq x y z
N MET A 1 3.70 17.60 -7.18
CA MET A 1 2.92 17.43 -5.93
C MET A 1 3.80 17.74 -4.73
N LYS A 2 3.28 18.42 -3.76
CA LYS A 2 3.99 18.75 -2.53
C LYS A 2 4.34 17.51 -1.72
N TYR A 3 5.46 17.55 -1.02
CA TYR A 3 5.97 16.41 -0.25
C TYR A 3 4.93 15.77 0.68
N TYR A 4 4.21 16.61 1.44
CA TYR A 4 3.21 16.10 2.38
C TYR A 4 1.98 15.47 1.71
N ASN A 5 1.75 15.76 0.43
CA ASN A 5 0.63 15.19 -0.33
C ASN A 5 1.00 13.90 -1.06
N LYS A 6 2.29 13.63 -1.26
CA LYS A 6 2.72 12.41 -1.95
C LYS A 6 2.32 11.13 -1.20
N GLY A 7 2.46 11.14 0.12
CA GLY A 7 2.04 10.02 0.95
C GLY A 7 0.55 9.77 0.87
N VAL A 8 -0.25 10.83 0.91
CA VAL A 8 -1.71 10.73 0.79
C VAL A 8 -2.10 10.18 -0.57
N ALA A 9 -1.49 10.70 -1.64
CA ALA A 9 -1.76 10.23 -3.00
C ALA A 9 -1.41 8.76 -3.16
N ALA A 10 -0.26 8.33 -2.66
CA ALA A 10 0.15 6.93 -2.71
C ALA A 10 -0.85 6.03 -1.97
N HIS A 11 -1.31 6.46 -0.80
CA HIS A 11 -2.30 5.74 0.00
C HIS A 11 -3.62 5.56 -0.77
N LEU A 12 -4.13 6.65 -1.35
CA LEU A 12 -5.40 6.62 -2.09
C LEU A 12 -5.31 5.76 -3.35
N ILE A 13 -4.18 5.83 -4.08
CA ILE A 13 -3.95 5.01 -5.26
C ILE A 13 -3.86 3.54 -4.90
N ALA A 14 -3.14 3.20 -3.83
CA ALA A 14 -3.05 1.83 -3.35
C ALA A 14 -4.44 1.28 -3.01
N MET A 15 -5.27 2.06 -2.32
CA MET A 15 -6.65 1.67 -2.01
C MET A 15 -7.46 1.41 -3.28
N LEU A 16 -7.35 2.30 -4.26
CA LEU A 16 -8.09 2.17 -5.52
C LEU A 16 -7.66 0.91 -6.29
N GLU A 17 -6.37 0.62 -6.33
CA GLU A 17 -5.85 -0.56 -7.03
C GLU A 17 -6.18 -1.87 -6.33
N LEU A 18 -6.38 -1.85 -5.01
CA LEU A 18 -6.79 -3.01 -4.23
C LEU A 18 -8.30 -3.25 -4.24
N LEU A 19 -9.07 -2.25 -4.70
CA LEU A 19 -10.53 -2.33 -4.72
C LEU A 19 -11.02 -3.25 -5.83
N ASP A 20 -11.85 -4.21 -5.46
CA ASP A 20 -12.55 -5.09 -6.40
C ASP A 20 -13.86 -5.57 -5.77
N ASP A 21 -14.60 -6.42 -6.48
CA ASP A 21 -15.92 -6.90 -6.04
C ASP A 21 -15.85 -7.83 -4.82
N ASP A 22 -14.69 -8.41 -4.56
CA ASP A 22 -14.54 -9.43 -3.51
C ASP A 22 -13.92 -8.89 -2.23
N HIS A 23 -13.44 -7.64 -2.22
CA HIS A 23 -12.73 -7.07 -1.08
C HIS A 23 -13.43 -5.86 -0.49
N LEU A 24 -13.53 -5.85 0.83
CA LEU A 24 -13.79 -4.62 1.59
C LEU A 24 -12.45 -3.99 1.93
N ILE A 25 -12.36 -2.66 1.84
CA ILE A 25 -11.13 -1.92 2.09
C ILE A 25 -11.35 -0.96 3.25
N PHE A 26 -10.41 -1.00 4.19
CA PHE A 26 -10.40 -0.14 5.37
C PHE A 26 -9.11 0.66 5.41
N SER A 27 -9.23 1.94 5.68
CA SER A 27 -8.10 2.83 5.92
C SER A 27 -7.89 2.94 7.43
N CYS A 28 -6.65 2.77 7.89
CA CYS A 28 -6.34 2.89 9.31
C CYS A 28 -6.41 4.35 9.76
N VAL A 29 -7.04 4.59 10.89
CA VAL A 29 -7.21 5.93 11.47
C VAL A 29 -5.87 6.50 11.92
N ASN A 30 -4.97 5.65 12.41
CA ASN A 30 -3.65 6.07 12.86
C ASN A 30 -2.83 6.54 11.66
N GLY A 31 -2.48 7.82 11.62
CA GLY A 31 -1.70 8.40 10.52
C GLY A 31 -0.26 7.90 10.45
N ILE A 32 0.27 7.41 11.57
CA ILE A 32 1.58 6.80 11.66
C ILE A 32 1.41 5.44 12.29
N GLY A 33 1.80 4.40 11.58
CA GLY A 33 1.67 3.06 12.10
C GLY A 33 2.15 2.02 11.10
N PRO A 34 2.24 0.76 11.51
CA PRO A 34 2.74 -0.32 10.67
C PRO A 34 1.77 -0.72 9.57
N ILE A 35 0.49 -0.36 9.69
CA ILE A 35 -0.57 -0.73 8.76
C ILE A 35 -1.32 0.52 8.33
N ASP A 36 -1.41 0.74 7.00
CA ASP A 36 -2.19 1.84 6.43
C ASP A 36 -3.56 1.37 5.93
N ILE A 37 -3.59 0.18 5.34
CA ILE A 37 -4.76 -0.35 4.65
C ILE A 37 -4.98 -1.79 5.09
N VAL A 38 -6.25 -2.13 5.30
CA VAL A 38 -6.68 -3.50 5.57
C VAL A 38 -7.69 -3.90 4.52
N THR A 39 -7.52 -5.08 3.93
CA THR A 39 -8.51 -5.66 3.02
C THR A 39 -9.07 -6.94 3.61
N VAL A 40 -10.37 -7.14 3.40
CA VAL A 40 -11.04 -8.37 3.79
C VAL A 40 -11.71 -8.98 2.56
N ASN A 41 -11.32 -10.21 2.23
CA ASN A 41 -12.00 -10.95 1.17
C ASN A 41 -13.32 -11.50 1.71
N VAL A 42 -14.45 -11.04 1.16
CA VAL A 42 -15.77 -11.40 1.68
C VAL A 42 -16.16 -12.84 1.37
N LYS A 43 -15.51 -13.47 0.40
CA LYS A 43 -15.76 -14.88 0.04
C LYS A 43 -14.99 -15.84 0.94
N THR A 44 -13.75 -15.53 1.26
CA THR A 44 -12.85 -16.43 1.99
C THR A 44 -12.65 -16.03 3.46
N GLY A 45 -12.97 -14.77 3.79
CA GLY A 45 -12.68 -14.20 5.11
C GLY A 45 -11.21 -13.82 5.29
N LYS A 46 -10.37 -13.97 4.26
CA LYS A 46 -8.95 -13.65 4.37
C LYS A 46 -8.75 -12.15 4.58
N VAL A 47 -7.90 -11.82 5.54
CA VAL A 47 -7.53 -10.44 5.87
C VAL A 47 -6.07 -10.21 5.46
N ASP A 48 -5.83 -9.12 4.72
CA ASP A 48 -4.49 -8.70 4.35
C ASP A 48 -4.21 -7.28 4.86
N PHE A 49 -2.95 -7.04 5.22
CA PHE A 49 -2.48 -5.76 5.73
C PHE A 49 -1.45 -5.16 4.77
N TYR A 50 -1.57 -3.85 4.52
CA TYR A 50 -0.69 -3.14 3.59
C TYR A 50 -0.14 -1.86 4.21
N ASP A 51 1.08 -1.53 3.82
CA ASP A 51 1.74 -0.26 4.10
C ASP A 51 2.01 0.41 2.75
N ALA A 52 1.33 1.53 2.48
CA ALA A 52 1.48 2.24 1.22
C ALA A 52 2.68 3.19 1.30
N LYS A 53 3.54 3.12 0.30
CA LYS A 53 4.75 3.94 0.22
C LYS A 53 4.83 4.66 -1.12
N SER A 54 5.23 5.93 -1.09
CA SER A 54 5.59 6.65 -2.30
C SER A 54 6.97 6.17 -2.75
N ASP A 55 7.03 5.65 -3.98
CA ASP A 55 8.29 5.16 -4.56
C ASP A 55 9.05 6.33 -5.20
N ARG A 56 10.33 6.45 -4.89
CA ARG A 56 11.17 7.50 -5.46
C ARG A 56 11.76 7.05 -6.79
N GLU A 57 11.75 7.94 -7.75
CA GLU A 57 12.18 7.70 -9.11
C GLU A 57 13.60 7.14 -9.24
N SER A 58 14.52 7.61 -8.40
CA SER A 58 15.93 7.23 -8.47
C SER A 58 16.32 6.06 -7.56
N ARG A 59 15.39 5.51 -6.79
CA ARG A 59 15.71 4.50 -5.79
C ARG A 59 14.62 3.43 -5.76
N HIS A 60 14.88 2.30 -6.39
CA HIS A 60 14.05 1.11 -6.27
C HIS A 60 14.34 0.31 -5.00
N LYS A 61 14.82 0.97 -3.94
CA LYS A 61 15.12 0.29 -2.69
C LYS A 61 13.83 0.01 -1.93
N LYS A 62 13.62 -1.26 -1.63
CA LYS A 62 12.60 -1.67 -0.68
C LYS A 62 13.00 -1.14 0.69
N ARG A 63 12.07 -0.49 1.38
CA ARG A 63 12.28 -0.11 2.76
C ARG A 63 12.22 -1.35 3.64
N PRO A 64 13.08 -1.44 4.66
CA PRO A 64 13.03 -2.61 5.55
C PRO A 64 11.70 -2.67 6.29
N TYR A 65 11.20 -3.87 6.48
CA TYR A 65 10.02 -4.09 7.31
C TYR A 65 10.41 -3.96 8.78
N SER A 66 9.57 -3.29 9.57
CA SER A 66 9.69 -3.31 11.03
C SER A 66 9.35 -4.69 11.58
N GLN A 67 9.75 -4.96 12.81
CA GLN A 67 9.44 -6.25 13.44
C GLN A 67 7.94 -6.49 13.53
N ILE A 68 7.16 -5.45 13.86
CA ILE A 68 5.71 -5.60 13.95
C ILE A 68 5.09 -5.84 12.58
N GLN A 69 5.62 -5.22 11.52
CA GLN A 69 5.15 -5.47 10.15
C GLN A 69 5.40 -6.92 9.75
N LYS A 70 6.58 -7.46 10.07
CA LYS A 70 6.89 -8.86 9.81
C LYS A 70 5.97 -9.80 10.57
N LYS A 71 5.72 -9.50 11.84
CA LYS A 71 4.85 -10.30 12.69
C LYS A 71 3.41 -10.34 12.17
N LEU A 72 2.91 -9.23 11.66
CA LEU A 72 1.55 -9.10 11.15
C LEU A 72 1.41 -9.50 9.68
N GLY A 73 2.53 -9.77 9.01
CA GLY A 73 2.49 -10.11 7.58
C GLY A 73 2.11 -8.94 6.70
N VAL A 74 2.52 -7.72 7.05
CA VAL A 74 2.22 -6.51 6.29
C VAL A 74 2.96 -6.53 4.96
N LYS A 75 2.25 -6.21 3.87
CA LYS A 75 2.83 -6.08 2.53
C LYS A 75 3.04 -4.60 2.21
N GLN A 76 4.19 -4.27 1.65
CA GLN A 76 4.47 -2.90 1.21
C GLN A 76 3.97 -2.70 -0.21
N PHE A 77 3.09 -1.72 -0.38
CA PHE A 77 2.54 -1.32 -1.67
C PHE A 77 3.22 -0.02 -2.10
N TYR A 78 4.03 -0.09 -3.14
CA TYR A 78 4.80 1.06 -3.62
C TYR A 78 4.10 1.71 -4.81
N VAL A 79 3.95 3.03 -4.73
CA VAL A 79 3.32 3.84 -5.78
C VAL A 79 4.33 4.87 -6.30
N ASN A 80 4.61 4.83 -7.60
CA ASN A 80 5.43 5.82 -8.27
C ASN A 80 4.51 6.83 -8.96
N LEU A 81 4.36 8.01 -8.36
CA LEU A 81 3.45 9.04 -8.86
C LEU A 81 3.92 9.65 -10.17
N HIS A 82 5.23 9.74 -10.39
CA HIS A 82 5.80 10.31 -11.60
C HIS A 82 5.56 9.40 -12.81
N LYS A 83 5.88 8.12 -12.67
CA LYS A 83 5.71 7.13 -13.74
C LYS A 83 4.28 6.58 -13.82
N ARG A 84 3.45 6.88 -12.85
CA ARG A 84 2.09 6.36 -12.71
C ARG A 84 2.05 4.83 -12.72
N THR A 85 2.95 4.25 -11.94
CA THR A 85 3.09 2.80 -11.78
C THR A 85 3.02 2.42 -10.32
N TRP A 86 2.76 1.14 -10.05
CA TRP A 86 2.81 0.60 -8.71
C TRP A 86 3.46 -0.77 -8.72
N ARG A 87 3.94 -1.19 -7.57
CA ARG A 87 4.47 -2.54 -7.36
C ARG A 87 4.07 -3.09 -6.01
N LEU A 88 3.74 -4.37 -6.00
CA LEU A 88 3.38 -5.12 -4.81
C LEU A 88 4.04 -6.49 -4.91
N GLY A 89 5.15 -6.71 -4.18
CA GLY A 89 5.98 -7.89 -4.36
C GLY A 89 6.49 -7.99 -5.79
N SER A 90 6.15 -9.08 -6.48
CA SER A 90 6.49 -9.28 -7.89
C SER A 90 5.47 -8.70 -8.86
N LYS A 91 4.32 -8.24 -8.36
CA LYS A 91 3.27 -7.65 -9.21
C LYS A 91 3.60 -6.21 -9.54
N LEU A 92 3.39 -5.85 -10.80
CA LEU A 92 3.57 -4.50 -11.31
C LEU A 92 2.30 -4.06 -12.00
N GLY A 93 1.98 -2.78 -11.93
CA GLY A 93 0.81 -2.22 -12.60
C GLY A 93 0.98 -0.76 -12.94
N LYS A 94 0.00 -0.24 -13.67
CA LYS A 94 -0.09 1.17 -14.07
C LYS A 94 -1.43 1.74 -13.65
N PHE A 95 -1.44 3.05 -13.49
CA PHE A 95 -2.69 3.75 -13.19
C PHE A 95 -2.83 5.07 -13.94
#